data_22357447ea2680253b64be1ef1d3f68f
#
_entry.id   22357447ea2680253b64be1ef1d3f68f
#
_cell.length_a   1.000
_cell.length_b   1.000
_cell.length_c   1.000
_cell.angle_alpha   90.00
_cell.angle_beta   90.00
_cell.angle_gamma   90.00
#
_symmetry.space_group_name_H-M   'P 1'
#
loop_
_entity.id
_entity.type
_entity.pdbx_description
1 polymer ?
#
loop_
_entity_poly.entity_id
_entity_poly.type
_entity_poly.pdbx_seq_one_letter_code
_entity_poly.pdbx_strand_id
1 'polypeptide(L)'
;MVHWFSKPLSVRQMRLLCASLLVGFVLCGALQGLYWGRTQLDAGAALCADTLRLHIRAASDAVADQSAKLRVRDAVLSVMQQCPAQSAPEARAWAAGQLLQFQLAAQRALAAQGIRAPVRVYLVNMYFPARRYPTGQLPAGRYDAVRIDIGSGGGRNWW
;
A
#
# COMPACT_ATOMS: atom_id res chain seq x y z
N MET A 1 12.95 59.44 24.33
CA MET A 1 13.67 58.13 24.39
C MET A 1 13.14 57.38 25.60
N VAL A 2 12.36 56.31 25.37
CA VAL A 2 11.62 55.60 26.43
C VAL A 2 12.50 54.46 26.95
N HIS A 3 13.01 54.58 28.20
CA HIS A 3 13.75 53.52 28.90
C HIS A 3 12.78 52.44 29.39
N TRP A 4 12.52 51.42 28.57
CA TRP A 4 11.62 50.31 28.90
C TRP A 4 12.29 49.12 29.59
N PHE A 5 13.60 49.08 29.77
CA PHE A 5 14.32 47.93 30.35
C PHE A 5 15.35 48.35 31.42
N SER A 6 14.90 48.84 32.56
CA SER A 6 15.82 49.24 33.61
C SER A 6 15.73 48.51 34.95
N LYS A 7 14.87 47.48 35.08
CA LYS A 7 14.88 46.66 36.30
C LYS A 7 15.22 45.21 35.96
N PRO A 8 16.25 44.61 36.58
CA PRO A 8 16.53 43.19 36.41
C PRO A 8 15.35 42.36 36.94
N LEU A 9 15.00 41.31 36.18
CA LEU A 9 13.95 40.37 36.58
C LEU A 9 14.31 39.68 37.89
N SER A 10 13.37 39.57 38.81
CA SER A 10 13.57 38.81 40.03
C SER A 10 13.75 37.32 39.69
N VAL A 11 14.45 36.58 40.56
CA VAL A 11 14.68 35.13 40.39
C VAL A 11 13.37 34.34 40.20
N ARG A 12 12.31 34.79 40.90
CA ARG A 12 10.95 34.19 40.75
C ARG A 12 10.38 34.44 39.36
N GLN A 13 10.50 35.64 38.82
CA GLN A 13 10.03 35.97 37.46
C GLN A 13 10.82 35.22 36.41
N MET A 14 12.12 35.06 36.58
CA MET A 14 12.97 34.31 35.68
C MET A 14 12.59 32.81 35.66
N ARG A 15 12.33 32.20 36.83
CA ARG A 15 11.84 30.80 36.93
C ARG A 15 10.47 30.60 36.24
N LEU A 16 9.55 31.56 36.42
CA LEU A 16 8.24 31.52 35.76
C LEU A 16 8.36 31.62 34.23
N LEU A 17 9.23 32.52 33.75
CA LEU A 17 9.51 32.63 32.31
C LEU A 17 10.13 31.36 31.75
N CYS A 18 11.13 30.79 32.42
CA CYS A 18 11.73 29.52 31.98
C CYS A 18 10.69 28.37 31.98
N ALA A 19 9.85 28.30 33.01
CA ALA A 19 8.80 27.28 33.06
C ALA A 19 7.76 27.45 31.95
N SER A 20 7.33 28.71 31.67
CA SER A 20 6.38 28.94 30.56
C SER A 20 6.98 28.65 29.19
N LEU A 21 8.25 28.97 28.98
CA LEU A 21 8.97 28.63 27.75
C LEU A 21 9.10 27.09 27.56
N LEU A 22 9.43 26.37 28.65
CA LEU A 22 9.49 24.91 28.63
C LEU A 22 8.13 24.29 28.28
N VAL A 23 7.06 24.73 28.93
CA VAL A 23 5.70 24.27 28.65
C VAL A 23 5.32 24.57 27.20
N GLY A 24 5.58 25.77 26.73
CA GLY A 24 5.35 26.18 25.35
C GLY A 24 6.10 25.31 24.34
N PHE A 25 7.36 25.01 24.63
CA PHE A 25 8.19 24.16 23.79
C PHE A 25 7.66 22.72 23.72
N VAL A 26 7.27 22.16 24.87
CA VAL A 26 6.69 20.79 24.95
C VAL A 26 5.36 20.72 24.18
N LEU A 27 4.48 21.72 24.39
CA LEU A 27 3.20 21.77 23.68
C LEU A 27 3.39 21.92 22.17
N CYS A 28 4.31 22.79 21.74
CA CYS A 28 4.63 22.97 20.33
C CYS A 28 5.17 21.66 19.70
N GLY A 29 6.07 20.97 20.40
CA GLY A 29 6.61 19.69 19.96
C GLY A 29 5.53 18.60 19.86
N ALA A 30 4.62 18.55 20.84
CA ALA A 30 3.50 17.60 20.83
C ALA A 30 2.54 17.87 19.65
N LEU A 31 2.17 19.14 19.43
CA LEU A 31 1.32 19.54 18.30
C LEU A 31 1.98 19.25 16.94
N GLN A 32 3.28 19.53 16.82
CA GLN A 32 4.06 19.22 15.63
C GLN A 32 4.10 17.70 15.38
N GLY A 33 4.32 16.90 16.41
CA GLY A 33 4.31 15.43 16.32
C GLY A 33 2.94 14.89 15.89
N LEU A 34 1.86 15.41 16.44
CA LEU A 34 0.49 15.05 16.06
C LEU A 34 0.18 15.44 14.60
N TYR A 35 0.59 16.63 14.17
CA TYR A 35 0.42 17.09 12.80
C TYR A 35 1.18 16.18 11.82
N TRP A 36 2.45 15.88 12.11
CA TRP A 36 3.28 14.99 11.29
C TRP A 36 2.71 13.57 11.22
N GLY A 37 2.26 13.04 12.35
CA GLY A 37 1.61 11.72 12.40
C GLY A 37 0.38 11.65 11.49
N ARG A 38 -0.49 12.67 11.53
CA ARG A 38 -1.68 12.73 10.67
C ARG A 38 -1.32 12.81 9.20
N THR A 39 -0.39 13.67 8.80
CA THR A 39 0.01 13.80 7.39
C THR A 39 0.59 12.50 6.83
N GLN A 40 1.31 11.72 7.62
CA GLN A 40 1.82 10.41 7.21
C GLN A 40 0.69 9.37 7.03
N LEU A 41 -0.30 9.37 7.94
CA LEU A 41 -1.47 8.49 7.83
C LEU A 41 -2.31 8.83 6.61
N ASP A 42 -2.56 10.11 6.36
CA ASP A 42 -3.34 10.59 5.21
C ASP A 42 -2.64 10.27 3.88
N ALA A 43 -1.33 10.48 3.80
CA ALA A 43 -0.52 10.12 2.64
C ALA A 43 -0.53 8.59 2.39
N GLY A 44 -0.45 7.80 3.46
CA GLY A 44 -0.56 6.34 3.37
C GLY A 44 -1.93 5.89 2.87
N ALA A 45 -3.01 6.48 3.39
CA ALA A 45 -4.37 6.19 2.97
C ALA A 45 -4.62 6.58 1.50
N ALA A 46 -4.14 7.75 1.08
CA ALA A 46 -4.21 8.20 -0.31
C ALA A 46 -3.48 7.23 -1.26
N LEU A 47 -2.28 6.76 -0.89
CA LEU A 47 -1.54 5.80 -1.68
C LEU A 47 -2.25 4.43 -1.78
N CYS A 48 -2.90 4.00 -0.69
CA CYS A 48 -3.72 2.78 -0.72
C CYS A 48 -4.92 2.94 -1.67
N ALA A 49 -5.58 4.09 -1.66
CA ALA A 49 -6.73 4.39 -2.52
C ALA A 49 -6.34 4.52 -4.00
N ASP A 50 -5.12 5.01 -4.27
CA ASP A 50 -4.61 5.21 -5.64
C ASP A 50 -3.71 4.05 -6.13
N THR A 51 -3.91 2.84 -5.60
CA THR A 51 -3.13 1.66 -6.00
C THR A 51 -4.04 0.45 -6.23
N LEU A 52 -4.11 -0.03 -7.48
CA LEU A 52 -4.68 -1.34 -7.80
C LEU A 52 -3.59 -2.42 -7.72
N ARG A 53 -3.76 -3.41 -6.86
CA ARG A 53 -2.76 -4.48 -6.66
C ARG A 53 -3.12 -5.74 -7.44
N LEU A 54 -2.09 -6.54 -7.77
CA LEU A 54 -2.25 -7.90 -8.28
C LEU A 54 -1.88 -8.89 -7.17
N HIS A 55 -2.78 -9.82 -6.85
CA HIS A 55 -2.61 -10.84 -5.83
C HIS A 55 -2.86 -12.24 -6.39
N ILE A 56 -1.80 -13.03 -6.58
CA ILE A 56 -1.90 -14.37 -7.14
C ILE A 56 -1.55 -15.40 -6.07
N ARG A 57 -2.42 -16.39 -5.90
CA ARG A 57 -2.20 -17.52 -4.99
C ARG A 57 -1.97 -18.79 -5.80
N ALA A 58 -0.85 -19.45 -5.53
CA ALA A 58 -0.55 -20.77 -6.11
C ALA A 58 -1.45 -21.86 -5.52
N ALA A 59 -1.52 -23.00 -6.18
CA ALA A 59 -2.26 -24.17 -5.68
C ALA A 59 -1.68 -24.69 -4.36
N SER A 60 -0.33 -24.70 -4.25
CA SER A 60 0.39 -25.13 -3.05
C SER A 60 1.74 -24.39 -2.89
N ASP A 61 2.50 -24.77 -1.86
CA ASP A 61 3.87 -24.27 -1.64
C ASP A 61 4.94 -25.06 -2.41
N ALA A 62 4.56 -26.05 -3.21
CA ALA A 62 5.49 -26.82 -4.04
C ALA A 62 6.21 -25.89 -5.04
N VAL A 63 7.47 -26.16 -5.30
CA VAL A 63 8.32 -25.35 -6.20
C VAL A 63 7.68 -25.19 -7.58
N ALA A 64 7.07 -26.28 -8.10
CA ALA A 64 6.40 -26.28 -9.40
C ALA A 64 5.22 -25.29 -9.41
N ASP A 65 4.36 -25.31 -8.37
CA ASP A 65 3.20 -24.42 -8.25
C ASP A 65 3.63 -22.96 -8.07
N GLN A 66 4.70 -22.70 -7.31
CA GLN A 66 5.25 -21.36 -7.14
C GLN A 66 5.89 -20.84 -8.44
N SER A 67 6.52 -21.72 -9.24
CA SER A 67 7.04 -21.38 -10.57
C SER A 67 5.90 -21.08 -11.55
N ALA A 68 4.84 -21.89 -11.56
CA ALA A 68 3.65 -21.69 -12.37
C ALA A 68 2.99 -20.33 -12.06
N LYS A 69 2.91 -19.95 -10.78
CA LYS A 69 2.40 -18.64 -10.34
C LYS A 69 3.16 -17.49 -10.98
N LEU A 70 4.49 -17.58 -11.14
CA LEU A 70 5.29 -16.54 -11.79
C LEU A 70 4.92 -16.37 -13.26
N ARG A 71 4.70 -17.48 -13.97
CA ARG A 71 4.27 -17.44 -15.38
C ARG A 71 2.87 -16.84 -15.54
N VAL A 72 1.96 -17.21 -14.63
CA VAL A 72 0.61 -16.62 -14.58
C VAL A 72 0.70 -15.11 -14.32
N ARG A 73 1.58 -14.68 -13.38
CA ARG A 73 1.82 -13.24 -13.11
C ARG A 73 2.20 -12.51 -14.39
N ASP A 74 3.20 -13.02 -15.11
CA ASP A 74 3.76 -12.35 -16.28
C ASP A 74 2.70 -12.26 -17.40
N ALA A 75 1.91 -13.32 -17.61
CA ALA A 75 0.81 -13.33 -18.58
C ALA A 75 -0.29 -12.33 -18.22
N VAL A 76 -0.66 -12.23 -16.94
CA VAL A 76 -1.69 -11.29 -16.48
C VAL A 76 -1.18 -9.85 -16.54
N LEU A 77 0.08 -9.60 -16.16
CA LEU A 77 0.69 -8.28 -16.28
C LEU A 77 0.70 -7.78 -17.74
N SER A 78 0.92 -8.65 -18.73
CA SER A 78 0.84 -8.30 -20.15
C SER A 78 -0.56 -7.80 -20.56
N VAL A 79 -1.61 -8.33 -19.94
CA VAL A 79 -2.98 -7.82 -20.14
C VAL A 79 -3.16 -6.50 -19.40
N MET A 80 -2.68 -6.40 -18.14
CA MET A 80 -2.80 -5.17 -17.34
C MET A 80 -2.05 -3.98 -17.95
N GLN A 81 -0.97 -4.21 -18.69
CA GLN A 81 -0.25 -3.15 -19.42
C GLN A 81 -1.07 -2.46 -20.51
N GLN A 82 -2.17 -3.08 -20.93
CA GLN A 82 -3.11 -2.49 -21.90
C GLN A 82 -4.14 -1.55 -21.23
N CYS A 83 -4.08 -1.39 -19.92
CA CYS A 83 -4.98 -0.53 -19.17
C CYS A 83 -4.74 0.95 -19.55
N PRO A 84 -5.75 1.67 -20.07
CA PRO A 84 -5.61 3.08 -20.43
C PRO A 84 -5.81 4.02 -19.23
N ALA A 85 -6.14 3.47 -18.06
CA ALA A 85 -6.51 4.24 -16.87
C ALA A 85 -5.32 5.03 -16.31
N GLN A 86 -5.62 6.23 -15.82
CA GLN A 86 -4.64 7.14 -15.23
C GLN A 86 -4.79 7.25 -13.69
N SER A 87 -5.81 6.60 -13.13
CA SER A 87 -6.08 6.54 -11.70
C SER A 87 -6.46 5.11 -11.28
N ALA A 88 -6.28 4.78 -10.01
CA ALA A 88 -6.64 3.46 -9.50
C ALA A 88 -8.15 3.16 -9.58
N PRO A 89 -9.08 4.10 -9.33
CA PRO A 89 -10.51 3.87 -9.55
C PRO A 89 -10.85 3.51 -11.00
N GLU A 90 -10.24 4.20 -11.97
CA GLU A 90 -10.40 3.88 -13.40
C GLU A 90 -9.80 2.52 -13.75
N ALA A 91 -8.60 2.22 -13.23
CA ALA A 91 -7.95 0.93 -13.42
C ALA A 91 -8.80 -0.21 -12.85
N ARG A 92 -9.43 0.02 -11.69
CA ARG A 92 -10.36 -0.94 -11.06
C ARG A 92 -11.60 -1.15 -11.93
N ALA A 93 -12.21 -0.08 -12.44
CA ALA A 93 -13.38 -0.15 -13.31
C ALA A 93 -13.05 -0.90 -14.61
N TRP A 94 -11.90 -0.59 -15.22
CA TRP A 94 -11.41 -1.30 -16.40
C TRP A 94 -11.16 -2.78 -16.10
N ALA A 95 -10.48 -3.11 -15.00
CA ALA A 95 -10.18 -4.47 -14.60
C ALA A 95 -11.46 -5.30 -14.35
N ALA A 96 -12.55 -4.68 -13.89
CA ALA A 96 -13.85 -5.35 -13.74
C ALA A 96 -14.37 -5.90 -15.06
N GLY A 97 -14.15 -5.19 -16.17
CA GLY A 97 -14.50 -5.64 -17.52
C GLY A 97 -13.52 -6.68 -18.10
N GLN A 98 -12.34 -6.84 -17.49
CA GLN A 98 -11.27 -7.71 -18.02
C GLN A 98 -11.11 -9.03 -17.25
N LEU A 99 -11.95 -9.35 -16.28
CA LEU A 99 -11.79 -10.55 -15.43
C LEU A 99 -11.68 -11.85 -16.26
N LEU A 100 -12.48 -11.99 -17.31
CA LEU A 100 -12.41 -13.13 -18.22
C LEU A 100 -11.07 -13.17 -18.98
N GLN A 101 -10.57 -12.03 -19.42
CA GLN A 101 -9.28 -11.96 -20.13
C GLN A 101 -8.12 -12.34 -19.20
N PHE A 102 -8.13 -11.88 -17.96
CA PHE A 102 -7.16 -12.31 -16.95
C PHE A 102 -7.22 -13.80 -16.71
N GLN A 103 -8.43 -14.36 -16.59
CA GLN A 103 -8.62 -15.80 -16.41
C GLN A 103 -8.08 -16.60 -17.59
N LEU A 104 -8.39 -16.20 -18.82
CA LEU A 104 -7.91 -16.87 -20.04
C LEU A 104 -6.39 -16.77 -20.17
N ALA A 105 -5.79 -15.60 -19.88
CA ALA A 105 -4.34 -15.43 -19.89
C ALA A 105 -3.67 -16.36 -18.89
N ALA A 106 -4.19 -16.43 -17.66
CA ALA A 106 -3.68 -17.31 -16.62
C ALA A 106 -3.82 -18.80 -17.00
N GLN A 107 -4.96 -19.22 -17.56
CA GLN A 107 -5.18 -20.60 -18.01
C GLN A 107 -4.23 -20.98 -19.15
N ARG A 108 -4.00 -20.10 -20.13
CA ARG A 108 -3.05 -20.33 -21.22
C ARG A 108 -1.62 -20.49 -20.69
N ALA A 109 -1.21 -19.64 -19.72
CA ALA A 109 0.10 -19.73 -19.10
C ALA A 109 0.32 -21.05 -18.35
N LEU A 110 -0.71 -21.59 -17.68
CA LEU A 110 -0.67 -22.90 -17.04
C LEU A 110 -0.65 -24.04 -18.08
N ALA A 111 -1.50 -23.98 -19.10
CA ALA A 111 -1.57 -24.98 -20.14
C ALA A 111 -0.25 -25.12 -20.91
N ALA A 112 0.47 -24.03 -21.15
CA ALA A 112 1.80 -24.02 -21.74
C ALA A 112 2.86 -24.77 -20.90
N GLN A 113 2.58 -25.00 -19.62
CA GLN A 113 3.42 -25.78 -18.70
C GLN A 113 2.85 -27.21 -18.47
N GLY A 114 1.83 -27.62 -19.21
CA GLY A 114 1.14 -28.88 -19.01
C GLY A 114 0.29 -28.96 -17.73
N ILE A 115 0.07 -27.82 -17.05
CA ILE A 115 -0.67 -27.77 -15.79
C ILE A 115 -2.16 -27.56 -16.08
N ARG A 116 -3.00 -28.47 -15.61
CA ARG A 116 -4.47 -28.38 -15.68
C ARG A 116 -5.01 -28.06 -14.29
N ALA A 117 -5.05 -26.77 -13.92
CA ALA A 117 -5.63 -26.32 -12.68
C ALA A 117 -6.74 -25.29 -12.96
N PRO A 118 -7.85 -25.30 -12.22
CA PRO A 118 -8.85 -24.25 -12.33
C PRO A 118 -8.27 -22.90 -11.90
N VAL A 119 -8.65 -21.83 -12.61
CA VAL A 119 -8.27 -20.47 -12.27
C VAL A 119 -9.53 -19.67 -11.97
N ARG A 120 -9.54 -18.97 -10.87
CA ARG A 120 -10.61 -18.05 -10.48
C ARG A 120 -10.04 -16.65 -10.31
N VAL A 121 -10.73 -15.67 -10.86
CA VAL A 121 -10.31 -14.26 -10.84
C VAL A 121 -11.40 -13.42 -10.19
N TYR A 122 -11.01 -12.54 -9.28
CA TYR A 122 -11.91 -11.67 -8.53
C TYR A 122 -11.35 -10.26 -8.43
N LEU A 123 -12.24 -9.26 -8.35
CA LEU A 123 -11.91 -7.97 -7.78
C LEU A 123 -12.30 -7.97 -6.30
N VAL A 124 -11.34 -7.67 -5.45
CA VAL A 124 -11.50 -7.68 -3.99
C VAL A 124 -10.89 -6.43 -3.38
N ASN A 125 -11.44 -6.01 -2.24
CA ASN A 125 -10.77 -5.06 -1.36
C ASN A 125 -10.26 -5.82 -0.13
N MET A 126 -8.94 -5.94 0.02
CA MET A 126 -8.33 -6.75 1.06
C MET A 126 -7.12 -6.05 1.71
N TYR A 127 -6.79 -6.48 2.93
CA TYR A 127 -5.64 -5.96 3.65
C TYR A 127 -4.34 -6.56 3.14
N PHE A 128 -3.33 -5.70 2.97
CA PHE A 128 -1.95 -6.08 2.67
C PHE A 128 -1.00 -5.51 3.72
N PRO A 129 0.00 -6.26 4.17
CA PRO A 129 1.08 -5.73 4.98
C PRO A 129 1.93 -4.75 4.16
N ALA A 130 2.70 -3.90 4.85
CA ALA A 130 3.66 -3.02 4.20
C ALA A 130 4.66 -3.83 3.36
N ARG A 131 4.98 -3.33 2.17
CA ARG A 131 5.93 -3.97 1.25
C ARG A 131 6.86 -2.95 0.61
N ARG A 132 8.13 -3.32 0.52
CA ARG A 132 9.13 -2.54 -0.22
C ARG A 132 9.34 -3.17 -1.60
N TYR A 133 9.26 -2.33 -2.62
CA TYR A 133 9.56 -2.66 -4.02
C TYR A 133 10.76 -1.82 -4.49
N PRO A 134 11.42 -2.19 -5.60
CA PRO A 134 12.48 -1.35 -6.18
C PRO A 134 12.02 0.08 -6.50
N THR A 135 10.74 0.24 -6.83
CA THR A 135 10.11 1.53 -7.18
C THR A 135 9.60 2.34 -5.98
N GLY A 136 9.66 1.78 -4.75
CA GLY A 136 9.18 2.46 -3.55
C GLY A 136 8.55 1.53 -2.51
N GLN A 137 8.01 2.11 -1.45
CA GLN A 137 7.37 1.37 -0.38
C GLN A 137 5.86 1.61 -0.41
N LEU A 138 5.09 0.51 -0.38
CA LEU A 138 3.65 0.55 -0.15
C LEU A 138 3.37 0.34 1.34
N PRO A 139 2.60 1.22 2.00
CA PRO A 139 2.24 1.07 3.40
C PRO A 139 1.31 -0.13 3.61
N ALA A 140 1.19 -0.56 4.85
CA ALA A 140 0.17 -1.51 5.24
C ALA A 140 -1.22 -0.85 5.14
N GLY A 141 -2.20 -1.57 4.61
CA GLY A 141 -3.55 -1.02 4.45
C GLY A 141 -4.46 -1.90 3.61
N ARG A 142 -5.67 -1.40 3.39
CA ARG A 142 -6.62 -2.03 2.48
C ARG A 142 -6.46 -1.46 1.07
N TYR A 143 -6.36 -2.36 0.11
CA TYR A 143 -6.20 -2.04 -1.30
C TYR A 143 -7.25 -2.76 -2.13
N ASP A 144 -7.68 -2.13 -3.20
CA ASP A 144 -8.33 -2.86 -4.27
C ASP A 144 -7.32 -3.73 -5.01
N ALA A 145 -7.72 -4.96 -5.34
CA ALA A 145 -6.83 -5.92 -5.96
C ALA A 145 -7.55 -6.84 -6.95
N VAL A 146 -6.87 -7.14 -8.05
CA VAL A 146 -7.19 -8.29 -8.89
C VAL A 146 -6.59 -9.51 -8.21
N ARG A 147 -7.45 -10.39 -7.66
CA ARG A 147 -7.03 -11.63 -7.02
C ARG A 147 -7.23 -12.79 -7.97
N ILE A 148 -6.21 -13.63 -8.08
CA ILE A 148 -6.19 -14.83 -8.93
C ILE A 148 -5.83 -16.02 -8.05
N ASP A 149 -6.73 -16.97 -7.94
CA ASP A 149 -6.51 -18.23 -7.24
C ASP A 149 -6.30 -19.36 -8.26
N ILE A 150 -5.16 -20.03 -8.18
CA ILE A 150 -4.80 -21.20 -9.00
C ILE A 150 -5.12 -22.46 -8.17
N GLY A 151 -5.91 -23.36 -8.71
CA GLY A 151 -6.31 -24.58 -8.01
C GLY A 151 -7.08 -24.27 -6.72
N SER A 152 -6.60 -24.79 -5.59
CA SER A 152 -7.15 -24.50 -4.25
C SER A 152 -6.82 -23.09 -3.75
N GLY A 153 -5.80 -22.44 -4.32
CA GLY A 153 -5.27 -21.17 -3.82
C GLY A 153 -4.66 -21.30 -2.41
N GLY A 154 -4.20 -22.49 -2.03
CA GLY A 154 -3.66 -22.78 -0.68
C GLY A 154 -2.21 -22.38 -0.47
N GLY A 155 -1.46 -22.09 -1.54
CA GLY A 155 -0.06 -21.74 -1.47
C GLY A 155 0.18 -20.38 -0.81
N ARG A 156 1.29 -20.28 -0.09
CA ARG A 156 1.74 -19.03 0.55
C ARG A 156 2.15 -17.99 -0.50
N ASN A 157 2.01 -16.73 -0.12
CA ASN A 157 2.41 -15.62 -0.96
C ASN A 157 3.73 -15.05 -0.44
N TRP A 158 4.83 -15.32 -1.15
CA TRP A 158 6.20 -15.00 -0.73
C TRP A 158 6.73 -13.64 -1.22
N TRP A 159 5.96 -12.86 -1.92
CA TRP A 159 6.38 -11.53 -2.41
C TRP A 159 5.66 -10.36 -1.79
#